data_f212d2f4dfaab6bd449969486e4055ac
#
_entry.id   f212d2f4dfaab6bd449969486e4055ac
#
_cell.length_a   1.000
_cell.length_b   1.000
_cell.length_c   1.000
_cell.angle_alpha   90.00
_cell.angle_beta   90.00
_cell.angle_gamma   90.00
#
_symmetry.space_group_name_H-M   'P 1'
#
loop_
_entity.id
_entity.type
_entity.pdbx_description
1 polymer ?
#
loop_
_entity_poly.entity_id
_entity_poly.type
_entity_poly.pdbx_seq_one_letter_code
_entity_poly.pdbx_strand_id
1 'polypeptide(L)'
;GYGFIPGFGIAGLAIATVISQSIGTIYLAFKVNNCQIRNYLKPQCFIPKFEYLKSLTDQAVPVMFSMLFIGVGIFNILYFIGKFGELATAGYGAALRVEQVFLLPVIGLNTAVLSIGGQNFGAKAYNRIRELYTKALFFGISFMIVAGVIIFFGAEFFVSLFTDNQEAVMSGAIYLKVAALIGPIYPVFFITTAVFQAVKKPLFSLYLSILRLTAFPFLSLWYVINIRGGDYQDICLLYTSDAADETERVFM
;
A
#
# COMPACT_ATOMS: atom_id res chain seq x y z
N GLY A 1 31.08 2.32 -6.62
CA GLY A 1 31.37 2.75 -5.25
C GLY A 1 31.52 4.24 -5.16
N TYR A 2 31.13 4.82 -4.05
CA TYR A 2 31.32 6.26 -3.78
C TYR A 2 32.29 6.41 -2.61
N GLY A 3 33.42 7.09 -2.79
CA GLY A 3 34.43 7.30 -1.78
C GLY A 3 35.12 5.99 -1.30
N PHE A 4 35.11 5.75 0.00
CA PHE A 4 35.74 4.57 0.64
C PHE A 4 34.91 3.28 0.56
N ILE A 5 33.70 3.33 0.00
CA ILE A 5 32.81 2.16 -0.07
C ILE A 5 33.00 1.49 -1.44
N PRO A 6 33.53 0.24 -1.47
CA PRO A 6 33.67 -0.50 -2.72
C PRO A 6 32.28 -0.77 -3.33
N GLY A 7 32.21 -0.74 -4.67
CA GLY A 7 30.99 -1.03 -5.40
C GLY A 7 30.65 -2.51 -5.36
N PHE A 8 29.81 -2.93 -4.46
CA PHE A 8 29.33 -4.32 -4.33
C PHE A 8 28.23 -4.71 -5.34
N GLY A 9 27.88 -3.82 -6.27
CA GLY A 9 26.82 -4.12 -7.26
C GLY A 9 25.50 -4.56 -6.59
N ILE A 10 24.90 -5.62 -7.11
CA ILE A 10 23.63 -6.19 -6.57
C ILE A 10 23.80 -6.70 -5.13
N ALA A 11 24.95 -7.27 -4.79
CA ALA A 11 25.23 -7.72 -3.42
C ALA A 11 25.21 -6.56 -2.41
N GLY A 12 25.61 -5.35 -2.82
CA GLY A 12 25.54 -4.15 -1.99
C GLY A 12 24.13 -3.79 -1.56
N LEU A 13 23.13 -3.98 -2.43
CA LEU A 13 21.71 -3.77 -2.09
C LEU A 13 21.23 -4.74 -1.02
N ALA A 14 21.60 -6.02 -1.12
CA ALA A 14 21.26 -7.03 -0.13
C ALA A 14 21.89 -6.72 1.23
N ILE A 15 23.18 -6.36 1.25
CA ILE A 15 23.91 -5.99 2.46
C ILE A 15 23.28 -4.75 3.12
N ALA A 16 22.96 -3.71 2.35
CA ALA A 16 22.32 -2.50 2.84
C ALA A 16 20.95 -2.80 3.49
N THR A 17 20.17 -3.68 2.88
CA THR A 17 18.87 -4.12 3.42
C THR A 17 19.05 -4.86 4.75
N VAL A 18 20.00 -5.80 4.84
CA VAL A 18 20.27 -6.55 6.08
C VAL A 18 20.74 -5.61 7.19
N ILE A 19 21.65 -4.68 6.90
CA ILE A 19 22.14 -3.71 7.88
C ILE A 19 20.99 -2.82 8.38
N SER A 20 20.18 -2.28 7.47
CA SER A 20 19.04 -1.42 7.81
C SER A 20 18.02 -2.15 8.70
N GLN A 21 17.66 -3.39 8.36
CA GLN A 21 16.76 -4.22 9.16
C GLN A 21 17.36 -4.57 10.53
N SER A 22 18.66 -4.86 10.58
CA SER A 22 19.35 -5.16 11.83
C SER A 22 19.35 -3.96 12.79
N ILE A 23 19.66 -2.76 12.28
CA ILE A 23 19.61 -1.52 13.07
C ILE A 23 18.19 -1.27 13.59
N GLY A 24 17.17 -1.41 12.72
CA GLY A 24 15.77 -1.26 13.11
C GLY A 24 15.37 -2.25 14.21
N THR A 25 15.77 -3.52 14.08
CA THR A 25 15.48 -4.57 15.06
C THR A 25 16.15 -4.29 16.42
N ILE A 26 17.42 -3.88 16.41
CA ILE A 26 18.17 -3.52 17.63
C ILE A 26 17.50 -2.33 18.32
N TYR A 27 17.14 -1.29 17.55
CA TYR A 27 16.45 -0.12 18.10
C TYR A 27 15.11 -0.49 18.74
N LEU A 28 14.30 -1.32 18.07
CA LEU A 28 13.02 -1.79 18.62
C LEU A 28 13.23 -2.64 19.86
N ALA A 29 14.20 -3.56 19.88
CA ALA A 29 14.54 -4.38 21.04
C ALA A 29 14.94 -3.51 22.24
N PHE A 30 15.72 -2.45 21.99
CA PHE A 30 16.09 -1.49 23.03
C PHE A 30 14.86 -0.75 23.58
N LYS A 31 13.96 -0.30 22.71
CA LYS A 31 12.71 0.37 23.12
C LYS A 31 11.78 -0.55 23.91
N VAL A 32 11.61 -1.80 23.48
CA VAL A 32 10.78 -2.80 24.18
C VAL A 32 11.38 -3.10 25.56
N ASN A 33 12.71 -3.20 25.67
CA ASN A 33 13.39 -3.44 26.93
C ASN A 33 13.17 -2.30 27.96
N ASN A 34 12.96 -1.07 27.49
CA ASN A 34 12.68 0.10 28.30
C ASN A 34 11.18 0.37 28.52
N CYS A 35 10.30 -0.49 27.99
CA CYS A 35 8.86 -0.36 28.10
C CYS A 35 8.31 -1.23 29.25
N GLN A 36 7.15 -0.87 29.79
CA GLN A 36 6.46 -1.66 30.82
C GLN A 36 6.16 -3.10 30.39
N ILE A 37 6.11 -3.36 29.08
CA ILE A 37 5.87 -4.69 28.47
C ILE A 37 6.96 -5.69 28.89
N ARG A 38 8.20 -5.24 29.15
CA ARG A 38 9.30 -6.10 29.61
C ARG A 38 8.92 -6.95 30.82
N ASN A 39 8.15 -6.40 31.76
CA ASN A 39 7.76 -7.11 32.98
C ASN A 39 6.82 -8.28 32.71
N TYR A 40 6.16 -8.30 31.54
CA TYR A 40 5.25 -9.36 31.09
C TYR A 40 5.93 -10.36 30.15
N LEU A 41 7.13 -10.06 29.62
CA LEU A 41 7.91 -10.97 28.76
C LEU A 41 8.68 -11.99 29.63
N LYS A 42 7.96 -12.91 30.26
CA LYS A 42 8.56 -14.04 30.96
C LYS A 42 8.87 -15.17 29.99
N PRO A 43 9.92 -16.02 30.25
CA PRO A 43 10.24 -17.17 29.40
C PRO A 43 9.05 -18.10 29.15
N GLN A 44 8.14 -18.19 30.12
CA GLN A 44 6.90 -18.99 30.02
C GLN A 44 5.91 -18.48 28.96
N CYS A 45 6.01 -17.20 28.55
CA CYS A 45 5.18 -16.60 27.49
C CYS A 45 5.59 -17.07 26.10
N PHE A 46 6.75 -17.68 25.93
CA PHE A 46 7.21 -18.23 24.65
C PHE A 46 6.64 -19.62 24.34
N ILE A 47 5.93 -20.24 25.28
CA ILE A 47 5.25 -21.53 25.04
C ILE A 47 3.91 -21.21 24.35
N PRO A 48 3.73 -21.57 23.05
CA PRO A 48 2.51 -21.27 22.34
C PRO A 48 1.35 -22.09 22.89
N LYS A 49 0.32 -21.42 23.39
CA LYS A 49 -0.96 -22.09 23.73
C LYS A 49 -1.80 -22.17 22.47
N PHE A 50 -2.36 -23.33 22.17
CA PHE A 50 -3.14 -23.59 20.96
C PHE A 50 -4.31 -22.62 20.77
N GLU A 51 -4.94 -22.17 21.84
CA GLU A 51 -6.06 -21.24 21.82
C GLU A 51 -5.64 -19.85 21.27
N TYR A 52 -4.47 -19.34 21.69
CA TYR A 52 -3.92 -18.08 21.15
C TYR A 52 -3.45 -18.25 19.70
N LEU A 53 -2.88 -19.41 19.36
CA LEU A 53 -2.45 -19.72 18.00
C LEU A 53 -3.65 -19.71 17.05
N LYS A 54 -4.76 -20.33 17.42
CA LYS A 54 -5.99 -20.31 16.63
C LYS A 54 -6.50 -18.90 16.41
N SER A 55 -6.59 -18.08 17.46
CA SER A 55 -7.05 -16.69 17.34
C SER A 55 -6.12 -15.82 16.46
N LEU A 56 -4.82 -16.09 16.49
CA LEU A 56 -3.85 -15.44 15.60
C LEU A 56 -4.04 -15.88 14.15
N THR A 57 -4.21 -17.18 13.91
CA THR A 57 -4.39 -17.76 12.57
C THR A 57 -5.67 -17.25 11.93
N ASP A 58 -6.77 -17.18 12.68
CA ASP A 58 -8.06 -16.67 12.18
C ASP A 58 -7.98 -15.22 11.68
N GLN A 59 -7.03 -14.41 12.20
CA GLN A 59 -6.80 -13.05 11.73
C GLN A 59 -5.68 -12.98 10.68
N ALA A 60 -4.61 -13.74 10.86
CA ALA A 60 -3.43 -13.68 9.99
C ALA A 60 -3.72 -14.23 8.59
N VAL A 61 -4.47 -15.34 8.49
CA VAL A 61 -4.76 -15.98 7.20
C VAL A 61 -5.51 -15.05 6.23
N PRO A 62 -6.62 -14.40 6.61
CA PRO A 62 -7.29 -13.46 5.70
C PRO A 62 -6.41 -12.28 5.30
N VAL A 63 -5.59 -11.76 6.22
CA VAL A 63 -4.67 -10.65 5.92
C VAL A 63 -3.57 -11.11 4.97
N MET A 64 -3.02 -12.31 5.15
CA MET A 64 -2.04 -12.90 4.24
C MET A 64 -2.61 -13.03 2.81
N PHE A 65 -3.83 -13.56 2.68
CA PHE A 65 -4.49 -13.62 1.37
C PHE A 65 -4.76 -12.23 0.78
N SER A 66 -5.13 -11.23 1.60
CA SER A 66 -5.26 -9.84 1.13
C SER A 66 -3.96 -9.33 0.51
N MET A 67 -2.81 -9.60 1.14
CA MET A 67 -1.50 -9.22 0.61
C MET A 67 -1.14 -9.96 -0.69
N LEU A 68 -1.49 -11.25 -0.78
CA LEU A 68 -1.31 -12.02 -2.02
C LEU A 68 -2.13 -11.41 -3.17
N PHE A 69 -3.40 -11.04 -2.94
CA PHE A 69 -4.24 -10.44 -3.96
C PHE A 69 -3.78 -9.04 -4.37
N ILE A 70 -3.15 -8.27 -3.48
CA ILE A 70 -2.45 -7.03 -3.85
C ILE A 70 -1.33 -7.34 -4.85
N GLY A 71 -0.51 -8.35 -4.58
CA GLY A 71 0.57 -8.78 -5.49
C GLY A 71 0.03 -9.25 -6.84
N VAL A 72 -1.03 -10.06 -6.84
CA VAL A 72 -1.69 -10.51 -8.09
C VAL A 72 -2.24 -9.32 -8.88
N GLY A 73 -2.83 -8.31 -8.21
CA GLY A 73 -3.30 -7.09 -8.84
C GLY A 73 -2.18 -6.33 -9.56
N ILE A 74 -1.07 -6.10 -8.89
CA ILE A 74 0.11 -5.45 -9.47
C ILE A 74 0.63 -6.25 -10.68
N PHE A 75 0.70 -7.58 -10.56
CA PHE A 75 1.14 -8.45 -11.65
C PHE A 75 0.20 -8.37 -12.86
N ASN A 76 -1.11 -8.36 -12.65
CA ASN A 76 -2.08 -8.20 -13.73
C ASN A 76 -1.87 -6.90 -14.50
N ILE A 77 -1.71 -5.78 -13.80
CA ILE A 77 -1.46 -4.49 -14.44
C ILE A 77 -0.16 -4.53 -15.24
N LEU A 78 0.91 -5.05 -14.65
CA LEU A 78 2.21 -5.16 -15.30
C LEU A 78 2.14 -6.04 -16.56
N TYR A 79 1.37 -7.14 -16.53
CA TYR A 79 1.13 -8.00 -17.68
C TYR A 79 0.46 -7.25 -18.84
N PHE A 80 -0.55 -6.44 -18.55
CA PHE A 80 -1.25 -5.68 -19.59
C PHE A 80 -0.41 -4.51 -20.13
N ILE A 81 0.32 -3.81 -19.25
CA ILE A 81 1.24 -2.72 -19.65
C ILE A 81 2.38 -3.29 -20.50
N GLY A 82 2.85 -4.50 -20.21
CA GLY A 82 3.89 -5.17 -21.00
C GLY A 82 3.56 -5.37 -22.46
N LYS A 83 2.26 -5.37 -22.83
CA LYS A 83 1.83 -5.44 -24.24
C LYS A 83 2.14 -4.16 -25.04
N PHE A 84 2.38 -3.03 -24.35
CA PHE A 84 2.74 -1.74 -24.97
C PHE A 84 4.25 -1.53 -25.09
N GLY A 85 5.05 -2.52 -24.66
CA GLY A 85 6.50 -2.52 -24.83
C GLY A 85 7.29 -2.28 -23.56
N GLU A 86 8.62 -2.44 -23.69
CA GLU A 86 9.54 -2.36 -22.56
C GLU A 86 9.63 -0.94 -21.97
N LEU A 87 9.57 0.08 -22.82
CA LEU A 87 9.66 1.49 -22.39
C LEU A 87 8.44 1.92 -21.57
N ALA A 88 7.23 1.48 -21.97
CA ALA A 88 6.02 1.71 -21.18
C ALA A 88 6.09 1.03 -19.81
N THR A 89 6.62 -0.22 -19.79
CA THR A 89 6.80 -0.98 -18.54
C THR A 89 7.85 -0.32 -17.63
N ALA A 90 8.96 0.18 -18.19
CA ALA A 90 9.97 0.90 -17.43
C ALA A 90 9.43 2.20 -16.84
N GLY A 91 8.69 2.98 -17.63
CA GLY A 91 8.03 4.21 -17.19
C GLY A 91 7.02 3.97 -16.06
N TYR A 92 6.18 2.95 -16.20
CA TYR A 92 5.26 2.52 -15.13
C TYR A 92 6.00 2.13 -13.86
N GLY A 93 7.08 1.34 -13.97
CA GLY A 93 7.89 0.94 -12.83
C GLY A 93 8.54 2.13 -12.10
N ALA A 94 8.99 3.15 -12.83
CA ALA A 94 9.49 4.39 -12.27
C ALA A 94 8.39 5.18 -11.55
N ALA A 95 7.23 5.31 -12.18
CA ALA A 95 6.08 6.01 -11.63
C ALA A 95 5.55 5.35 -10.35
N LEU A 96 5.49 4.01 -10.29
CA LEU A 96 5.13 3.27 -9.07
C LEU A 96 6.06 3.59 -7.89
N ARG A 97 7.36 3.77 -8.11
CA ARG A 97 8.30 4.12 -7.05
C ARG A 97 8.01 5.51 -6.48
N VAL A 98 7.70 6.46 -7.35
CA VAL A 98 7.27 7.81 -6.94
C VAL A 98 5.98 7.72 -6.12
N GLU A 99 4.97 7.04 -6.62
CA GLU A 99 3.69 6.84 -5.95
C GLU A 99 3.87 6.21 -4.55
N GLN A 100 4.69 5.17 -4.43
CA GLN A 100 4.98 4.52 -3.15
C GLN A 100 5.55 5.49 -2.11
N VAL A 101 6.45 6.39 -2.50
CA VAL A 101 7.01 7.40 -1.57
C VAL A 101 5.91 8.29 -1.01
N PHE A 102 5.00 8.77 -1.85
CA PHE A 102 3.88 9.61 -1.42
C PHE A 102 2.81 8.83 -0.63
N LEU A 103 2.73 7.52 -0.79
CA LEU A 103 1.83 6.66 0.00
C LEU A 103 2.38 6.33 1.40
N LEU A 104 3.68 6.49 1.67
CA LEU A 104 4.27 6.14 2.97
C LEU A 104 3.56 6.78 4.18
N PRO A 105 3.19 8.08 4.17
CA PRO A 105 2.45 8.67 5.29
C PRO A 105 1.07 8.04 5.50
N VAL A 106 0.38 7.64 4.42
CA VAL A 106 -0.93 6.97 4.50
C VAL A 106 -0.78 5.56 5.08
N ILE A 107 0.28 4.84 4.72
CA ILE A 107 0.61 3.53 5.31
C ILE A 107 0.95 3.66 6.80
N GLY A 108 1.69 4.71 7.16
CA GLY A 108 1.95 5.04 8.56
C GLY A 108 0.65 5.32 9.34
N LEU A 109 -0.26 6.08 8.74
CA LEU A 109 -1.57 6.37 9.32
C LEU A 109 -2.43 5.10 9.45
N ASN A 110 -2.41 4.21 8.46
CA ASN A 110 -3.07 2.90 8.52
C ASN A 110 -2.59 2.09 9.75
N THR A 111 -1.28 2.02 9.96
CA THR A 111 -0.69 1.31 11.10
C THR A 111 -1.10 1.92 12.44
N ALA A 112 -1.15 3.25 12.53
CA ALA A 112 -1.60 3.96 13.72
C ALA A 112 -3.08 3.67 14.00
N VAL A 113 -3.94 3.71 12.99
CA VAL A 113 -5.38 3.41 13.09
C VAL A 113 -5.60 1.97 13.53
N LEU A 114 -4.85 1.02 12.99
CA LEU A 114 -4.91 -0.39 13.39
C LEU A 114 -4.57 -0.57 14.88
N SER A 115 -3.49 0.06 15.34
CA SER A 115 -3.02 -0.04 16.72
C SER A 115 -3.99 0.63 17.72
N ILE A 116 -4.33 1.89 17.49
CA ILE A 116 -5.22 2.67 18.35
C ILE A 116 -6.64 2.10 18.31
N GLY A 117 -7.12 1.71 17.12
CA GLY A 117 -8.41 1.07 16.92
C GLY A 117 -8.54 -0.24 17.70
N GLY A 118 -7.51 -1.10 17.65
CA GLY A 118 -7.47 -2.35 18.39
C GLY A 118 -7.51 -2.16 19.91
N GLN A 119 -6.77 -1.17 20.43
CA GLN A 119 -6.80 -0.83 21.85
C GLN A 119 -8.19 -0.34 22.29
N ASN A 120 -8.81 0.56 21.53
CA ASN A 120 -10.16 1.06 21.83
C ASN A 120 -11.24 -0.01 21.66
N PHE A 121 -11.04 -0.95 20.73
CA PHE A 121 -11.93 -2.11 20.58
C PHE A 121 -11.87 -3.03 21.79
N GLY A 122 -10.66 -3.32 22.30
CA GLY A 122 -10.47 -4.08 23.53
C GLY A 122 -11.09 -3.40 24.75
N ALA A 123 -11.07 -2.07 24.81
CA ALA A 123 -11.69 -1.25 25.84
C ALA A 123 -13.21 -1.04 25.64
N LYS A 124 -13.81 -1.60 24.57
CA LYS A 124 -15.23 -1.40 24.18
C LYS A 124 -15.62 0.08 23.95
N ALA A 125 -14.66 0.93 23.63
CA ALA A 125 -14.84 2.37 23.43
C ALA A 125 -15.17 2.67 21.95
N TYR A 126 -16.32 2.21 21.45
CA TYR A 126 -16.70 2.29 20.02
C TYR A 126 -16.79 3.72 19.50
N ASN A 127 -17.22 4.68 20.33
CA ASN A 127 -17.29 6.10 19.95
C ASN A 127 -15.89 6.65 19.59
N ARG A 128 -14.85 6.21 20.31
CA ARG A 128 -13.47 6.60 20.02
C ARG A 128 -12.96 5.98 18.70
N ILE A 129 -13.41 4.77 18.35
CA ILE A 129 -13.06 4.15 17.07
C ILE A 129 -13.68 4.96 15.92
N ARG A 130 -14.95 5.39 16.06
CA ARG A 130 -15.61 6.22 15.05
C ARG A 130 -14.91 7.57 14.90
N GLU A 131 -14.56 8.21 15.99
CA GLU A 131 -13.83 9.49 15.97
C GLU A 131 -12.44 9.32 15.32
N LEU A 132 -11.70 8.25 15.69
CA LEU A 132 -10.42 7.91 15.08
C LEU A 132 -10.55 7.73 13.58
N TYR A 133 -11.53 6.97 13.12
CA TYR A 133 -11.79 6.73 11.69
C TYR A 133 -12.03 8.03 10.93
N THR A 134 -12.95 8.88 11.42
CA THR A 134 -13.28 10.14 10.76
C THR A 134 -12.09 11.10 10.70
N LYS A 135 -11.35 11.24 11.81
CA LYS A 135 -10.15 12.10 11.85
C LYS A 135 -9.02 11.58 10.96
N ALA A 136 -8.81 10.27 10.96
CA ALA A 136 -7.81 9.65 10.11
C ALA A 136 -8.15 9.81 8.62
N LEU A 137 -9.42 9.61 8.23
CA LEU A 137 -9.88 9.86 6.87
C LEU A 137 -9.65 11.31 6.45
N PHE A 138 -10.09 12.26 7.26
CA PHE A 138 -9.92 13.68 6.96
C PHE A 138 -8.44 14.03 6.75
N PHE A 139 -7.57 13.61 7.66
CA PHE A 139 -6.13 13.86 7.56
C PHE A 139 -5.50 13.16 6.35
N GLY A 140 -5.82 11.89 6.13
CA GLY A 140 -5.29 11.11 5.01
C GLY A 140 -5.71 11.68 3.65
N ILE A 141 -7.00 12.02 3.48
CA ILE A 141 -7.53 12.61 2.25
C ILE A 141 -6.92 13.99 2.01
N SER A 142 -6.86 14.86 3.03
CA SER A 142 -6.25 16.19 2.90
C SER A 142 -4.78 16.10 2.50
N PHE A 143 -4.03 15.18 3.12
CA PHE A 143 -2.63 14.93 2.75
C PHE A 143 -2.50 14.49 1.30
N MET A 144 -3.32 13.53 0.86
CA MET A 144 -3.26 13.00 -0.51
C MET A 144 -3.74 14.00 -1.56
N ILE A 145 -4.64 14.93 -1.23
CA ILE A 145 -4.98 16.05 -2.12
C ILE A 145 -3.75 16.93 -2.35
N VAL A 146 -3.06 17.35 -1.30
CA VAL A 146 -1.85 18.16 -1.41
C VAL A 146 -0.76 17.43 -2.18
N ALA A 147 -0.51 16.17 -1.84
CA ALA A 147 0.44 15.30 -2.53
C ALA A 147 0.06 15.12 -4.01
N GLY A 148 -1.23 14.91 -4.30
CA GLY A 148 -1.75 14.77 -5.66
C GLY A 148 -1.51 16.01 -6.52
N VAL A 149 -1.71 17.21 -5.98
CA VAL A 149 -1.39 18.47 -6.68
C VAL A 149 0.10 18.54 -7.02
N ILE A 150 0.97 18.23 -6.06
CA ILE A 150 2.43 18.25 -6.27
C ILE A 150 2.84 17.22 -7.34
N ILE A 151 2.28 15.99 -7.26
CA ILE A 151 2.56 14.92 -8.22
C ILE A 151 2.04 15.29 -9.60
N PHE A 152 0.83 15.82 -9.71
CA PHE A 152 0.21 16.13 -11.00
C PHE A 152 1.03 17.12 -11.82
N PHE A 153 1.49 18.21 -11.20
CA PHE A 153 2.32 19.21 -11.86
C PHE A 153 3.79 18.79 -12.02
N GLY A 154 4.30 17.96 -11.12
CA GLY A 154 5.68 17.49 -11.13
C GLY A 154 5.90 16.12 -11.75
N ALA A 155 4.89 15.48 -12.39
CA ALA A 155 4.93 14.11 -12.82
C ALA A 155 6.15 13.76 -13.68
N GLU A 156 6.44 14.55 -14.70
CA GLU A 156 7.58 14.34 -15.60
C GLU A 156 8.92 14.47 -14.87
N PHE A 157 9.06 15.47 -14.01
CA PHE A 157 10.23 15.65 -13.16
C PHE A 157 10.46 14.47 -12.23
N PHE A 158 9.42 14.00 -11.54
CA PHE A 158 9.56 12.87 -10.61
C PHE A 158 9.92 11.56 -11.31
N VAL A 159 9.36 11.30 -12.49
CA VAL A 159 9.69 10.10 -13.27
C VAL A 159 11.09 10.19 -13.85
N SER A 160 11.53 11.37 -14.29
CA SER A 160 12.89 11.58 -14.83
C SER A 160 14.01 11.35 -13.81
N LEU A 161 13.69 11.36 -12.50
CA LEU A 161 14.67 10.98 -11.46
C LEU A 161 15.04 9.48 -11.51
N PHE A 162 14.25 8.65 -12.17
CA PHE A 162 14.43 7.20 -12.23
C PHE A 162 14.81 6.66 -13.60
N THR A 163 14.60 7.44 -14.67
CA THR A 163 14.94 7.04 -16.05
C THR A 163 15.24 8.24 -16.93
N ASP A 164 16.27 8.12 -17.75
CA ASP A 164 16.70 9.17 -18.70
C ASP A 164 15.99 9.05 -20.06
N ASN A 165 15.30 7.93 -20.31
CA ASN A 165 14.61 7.69 -21.58
C ASN A 165 13.30 8.49 -21.63
N GLN A 166 13.21 9.43 -22.59
CA GLN A 166 12.11 10.36 -22.69
C GLN A 166 10.75 9.70 -22.97
N GLU A 167 10.72 8.61 -23.71
CA GLU A 167 9.51 7.85 -23.96
C GLU A 167 8.98 7.15 -22.70
N ALA A 168 9.91 6.57 -21.91
CA ALA A 168 9.57 5.99 -20.60
C ALA A 168 9.10 7.08 -19.60
N VAL A 169 9.74 8.26 -19.61
CA VAL A 169 9.29 9.40 -18.78
C VAL A 169 7.88 9.81 -19.14
N MET A 170 7.56 9.92 -20.43
CA MET A 170 6.24 10.33 -20.91
C MET A 170 5.16 9.32 -20.51
N SER A 171 5.41 8.02 -20.72
CA SER A 171 4.51 6.95 -20.31
C SER A 171 4.29 6.91 -18.80
N GLY A 172 5.36 7.02 -18.01
CA GLY A 172 5.28 7.05 -16.55
C GLY A 172 4.57 8.30 -16.01
N ALA A 173 4.78 9.46 -16.65
CA ALA A 173 4.12 10.71 -16.28
C ALA A 173 2.60 10.66 -16.52
N ILE A 174 2.14 10.04 -17.61
CA ILE A 174 0.71 9.83 -17.86
C ILE A 174 0.09 9.03 -16.71
N TYR A 175 0.68 7.89 -16.37
CA TYR A 175 0.21 7.07 -15.25
C TYR A 175 0.21 7.88 -13.94
N LEU A 176 1.29 8.59 -13.65
CA LEU A 176 1.45 9.31 -12.39
C LEU A 176 0.46 10.48 -12.26
N LYS A 177 0.13 11.19 -13.35
CA LYS A 177 -0.92 12.22 -13.37
C LYS A 177 -2.29 11.64 -13.04
N VAL A 178 -2.60 10.47 -13.58
CA VAL A 178 -3.86 9.77 -13.29
C VAL A 178 -3.89 9.27 -11.85
N ALA A 179 -2.81 8.64 -11.36
CA ALA A 179 -2.67 8.20 -9.98
C ALA A 179 -2.80 9.37 -8.98
N ALA A 180 -2.31 10.57 -9.34
CA ALA A 180 -2.44 11.78 -8.52
C ALA A 180 -3.90 12.21 -8.31
N LEU A 181 -4.74 12.10 -9.35
CA LEU A 181 -6.18 12.44 -9.26
C LEU A 181 -6.94 11.51 -8.33
N ILE A 182 -6.55 10.24 -8.28
CA ILE A 182 -7.21 9.20 -7.50
C ILE A 182 -6.58 9.02 -6.13
N GLY A 183 -5.38 9.55 -5.96
CA GLY A 183 -4.65 9.53 -4.69
C GLY A 183 -5.50 9.77 -3.44
N PRO A 184 -6.44 10.73 -3.42
CA PRO A 184 -7.33 10.97 -2.28
C PRO A 184 -8.22 9.80 -1.88
N ILE A 185 -8.43 8.82 -2.76
CA ILE A 185 -9.24 7.63 -2.48
C ILE A 185 -8.44 6.54 -1.72
N TYR A 186 -7.11 6.49 -1.88
CA TYR A 186 -6.28 5.51 -1.19
C TYR A 186 -6.41 5.52 0.34
N PRO A 187 -6.44 6.67 1.04
CA PRO A 187 -6.68 6.70 2.47
C PRO A 187 -8.00 6.04 2.88
N VAL A 188 -9.06 6.19 2.08
CA VAL A 188 -10.36 5.56 2.37
C VAL A 188 -10.19 4.05 2.43
N PHE A 189 -9.54 3.45 1.44
CA PHE A 189 -9.28 2.02 1.42
C PHE A 189 -8.38 1.57 2.57
N PHE A 190 -7.22 2.20 2.75
CA PHE A 190 -6.25 1.78 3.76
C PHE A 190 -6.78 1.94 5.18
N ILE A 191 -7.44 3.05 5.49
CA ILE A 191 -7.97 3.32 6.83
C ILE A 191 -9.17 2.42 7.13
N THR A 192 -10.05 2.19 6.15
CA THR A 192 -11.21 1.29 6.31
C THR A 192 -10.74 -0.14 6.57
N THR A 193 -9.78 -0.65 5.79
CA THR A 193 -9.21 -1.99 6.02
C THR A 193 -8.53 -2.09 7.40
N ALA A 194 -7.83 -1.04 7.85
CA ALA A 194 -7.22 -1.00 9.17
C ALA A 194 -8.27 -1.09 10.30
N VAL A 195 -9.38 -0.38 10.17
CA VAL A 195 -10.47 -0.45 11.16
C VAL A 195 -11.10 -1.84 11.18
N PHE A 196 -11.40 -2.45 10.03
CA PHE A 196 -11.93 -3.82 9.99
C PHE A 196 -10.98 -4.84 10.63
N GLN A 197 -9.68 -4.71 10.40
CA GLN A 197 -8.68 -5.54 11.06
C GLN A 197 -8.63 -5.27 12.57
N ALA A 198 -8.69 -4.02 12.99
CA ALA A 198 -8.70 -3.62 14.41
C ALA A 198 -9.90 -4.19 15.18
N VAL A 199 -11.08 -4.26 14.55
CA VAL A 199 -12.30 -4.84 15.16
C VAL A 199 -12.43 -6.36 14.97
N LYS A 200 -11.34 -7.04 14.59
CA LYS A 200 -11.26 -8.50 14.38
C LYS A 200 -12.20 -9.03 13.30
N LYS A 201 -12.43 -8.25 12.25
CA LYS A 201 -13.21 -8.66 11.07
C LYS A 201 -12.38 -8.61 9.78
N PRO A 202 -11.23 -9.31 9.70
CA PRO A 202 -10.29 -9.21 8.57
C PRO A 202 -10.85 -9.76 7.26
N LEU A 203 -11.91 -10.56 7.27
CA LEU A 203 -12.56 -11.07 6.07
C LEU A 203 -13.11 -9.95 5.17
N PHE A 204 -13.64 -8.86 5.76
CA PHE A 204 -14.09 -7.70 4.97
C PHE A 204 -12.91 -7.03 4.24
N SER A 205 -11.76 -6.93 4.90
CA SER A 205 -10.52 -6.44 4.27
C SER A 205 -10.10 -7.33 3.10
N LEU A 206 -10.23 -8.66 3.23
CA LEU A 206 -9.95 -9.62 2.17
C LEU A 206 -10.89 -9.43 0.96
N TYR A 207 -12.20 -9.36 1.20
CA TYR A 207 -13.19 -9.14 0.11
C TYR A 207 -12.92 -7.83 -0.65
N LEU A 208 -12.66 -6.74 0.08
CA LEU A 208 -12.30 -5.45 -0.52
C LEU A 208 -11.03 -5.55 -1.37
N SER A 209 -10.02 -6.27 -0.89
CA SER A 209 -8.76 -6.46 -1.64
C SER A 209 -8.98 -7.28 -2.91
N ILE A 210 -9.75 -8.35 -2.86
CA ILE A 210 -10.04 -9.20 -4.03
C ILE A 210 -10.82 -8.39 -5.09
N LEU A 211 -11.89 -7.73 -4.69
CA LEU A 211 -12.73 -6.97 -5.61
C LEU A 211 -11.92 -5.84 -6.26
N ARG A 212 -11.36 -4.95 -5.43
CA ARG A 212 -10.71 -3.73 -5.90
C ARG A 212 -9.41 -3.97 -6.65
N LEU A 213 -8.55 -4.87 -6.16
CA LEU A 213 -7.17 -4.97 -6.66
C LEU A 213 -6.97 -6.11 -7.66
N THR A 214 -7.92 -7.06 -7.74
CA THR A 214 -7.79 -8.20 -8.63
C THR A 214 -8.96 -8.32 -9.61
N ALA A 215 -10.19 -8.42 -9.11
CA ALA A 215 -11.34 -8.75 -9.96
C ALA A 215 -11.70 -7.59 -10.90
N PHE A 216 -11.92 -6.38 -10.37
CA PHE A 216 -12.30 -5.23 -11.20
C PHE A 216 -11.19 -4.83 -12.18
N PRO A 217 -9.93 -4.61 -11.76
CA PRO A 217 -8.88 -4.26 -12.71
C PRO A 217 -8.68 -5.32 -13.79
N PHE A 218 -8.77 -6.60 -13.46
CA PHE A 218 -8.62 -7.65 -14.45
C PHE A 218 -9.75 -7.63 -15.48
N LEU A 219 -10.99 -7.52 -15.04
CA LEU A 219 -12.16 -7.50 -15.92
C LEU A 219 -12.19 -6.24 -16.80
N SER A 220 -11.93 -5.07 -16.22
CA SER A 220 -11.91 -3.81 -16.95
C SER A 220 -10.77 -3.74 -17.95
N LEU A 221 -9.57 -4.13 -17.59
CA LEU A 221 -8.41 -4.20 -18.48
C LEU A 221 -8.62 -5.22 -19.60
N TRP A 222 -9.16 -6.40 -19.27
CA TRP A 222 -9.49 -7.41 -20.27
C TRP A 222 -10.52 -6.90 -21.29
N TYR A 223 -11.57 -6.25 -20.81
CA TYR A 223 -12.62 -5.67 -21.67
C TYR A 223 -12.07 -4.59 -22.62
N VAL A 224 -11.27 -3.65 -22.09
CA VAL A 224 -10.74 -2.55 -22.90
C VAL A 224 -9.75 -3.04 -23.94
N ILE A 225 -8.85 -3.93 -23.57
CA ILE A 225 -7.83 -4.40 -24.51
C ILE A 225 -8.41 -5.32 -25.58
N ASN A 226 -9.29 -6.27 -25.18
CA ASN A 226 -9.77 -7.29 -26.13
C ASN A 226 -11.03 -6.89 -26.91
N ILE A 227 -11.85 -5.98 -26.38
CA ILE A 227 -13.12 -5.60 -27.00
C ILE A 227 -13.08 -4.20 -27.60
N ARG A 228 -12.47 -3.23 -26.90
CA ARG A 228 -12.39 -1.84 -27.40
C ARG A 228 -11.12 -1.54 -28.20
N GLY A 229 -10.06 -2.36 -28.10
CA GLY A 229 -8.77 -2.03 -28.70
C GLY A 229 -8.14 -0.78 -28.09
N GLY A 230 -8.31 -0.58 -26.78
CA GLY A 230 -7.92 0.63 -26.08
C GLY A 230 -6.42 0.87 -26.00
N ASP A 231 -6.04 2.14 -25.88
CA ASP A 231 -4.66 2.61 -25.81
C ASP A 231 -4.13 2.60 -24.36
N TYR A 232 -2.83 2.87 -24.20
CA TYR A 232 -2.14 2.94 -22.88
C TYR A 232 -2.84 3.89 -21.89
N GLN A 233 -3.36 5.02 -22.38
CA GLN A 233 -4.11 5.99 -21.58
C GLN A 233 -5.40 5.42 -21.01
N ASP A 234 -6.13 4.62 -21.80
CA ASP A 234 -7.37 3.98 -21.37
C ASP A 234 -7.12 2.97 -20.23
N ILE A 235 -5.99 2.27 -20.26
CA ILE A 235 -5.59 1.35 -19.18
C ILE A 235 -5.33 2.13 -17.90
N CYS A 236 -4.59 3.23 -17.96
CA CYS A 236 -4.32 4.06 -16.81
C CYS A 236 -5.60 4.63 -16.19
N LEU A 237 -6.52 5.13 -17.02
CA LEU A 237 -7.81 5.69 -16.61
C LEU A 237 -8.71 4.65 -15.96
N LEU A 238 -8.79 3.45 -16.51
CA LEU A 238 -9.66 2.40 -15.99
C LEU A 238 -9.22 1.87 -14.65
N TYR A 239 -7.94 1.59 -14.50
CA TYR A 239 -7.39 1.15 -13.21
C TYR A 239 -7.73 2.14 -12.08
N THR A 240 -7.91 3.37 -12.45
CA THR A 240 -8.11 4.48 -11.54
C THR A 240 -9.59 4.82 -11.34
N SER A 241 -10.47 4.69 -12.36
CA SER A 241 -11.91 4.96 -12.25
C SER A 241 -12.61 3.91 -11.38
N ASP A 242 -12.19 2.65 -11.47
CA ASP A 242 -12.73 1.56 -10.65
C ASP A 242 -12.51 1.81 -9.13
N ALA A 243 -11.48 2.58 -8.77
CA ALA A 243 -11.25 2.99 -7.40
C ALA A 243 -12.24 4.06 -6.90
N ALA A 244 -12.84 4.85 -7.80
CA ALA A 244 -13.80 5.91 -7.46
C ALA A 244 -15.24 5.38 -7.27
N ASP A 245 -15.67 4.46 -8.13
CA ASP A 245 -17.05 3.96 -8.15
C ASP A 245 -17.43 3.13 -6.91
N GLU A 246 -16.43 2.49 -6.28
CA GLU A 246 -16.65 1.62 -5.13
C GLU A 246 -16.76 2.38 -3.81
N THR A 247 -16.20 3.59 -3.73
CA THR A 247 -16.32 4.42 -2.53
C THR A 247 -17.75 4.93 -2.32
N GLU A 248 -18.53 5.17 -3.36
CA GLU A 248 -19.94 5.54 -3.22
C GLU A 248 -20.80 4.41 -2.65
N ARG A 249 -20.48 3.15 -2.97
CA ARG A 249 -21.26 1.98 -2.48
C ARG A 249 -20.95 1.57 -1.04
N VAL A 250 -19.81 1.98 -0.51
CA VAL A 250 -19.43 1.68 0.89
C VAL A 250 -20.06 2.68 1.87
N PHE A 251 -20.49 3.84 1.38
CA PHE A 251 -21.13 4.90 2.19
C PHE A 251 -22.67 4.89 2.15
N MET A 252 -23.28 4.06 1.30
CA MET A 252 -24.72 3.77 1.33
C MET A 252 -25.01 2.49 2.12
#